data_c4411b3351c8f7855e4a41c1eb6af4ae
#
_entry.id   c4411b3351c8f7855e4a41c1eb6af4ae
#
_cell.length_a   1.000
_cell.length_b   1.000
_cell.length_c   1.000
_cell.angle_alpha   90.00
_cell.angle_beta   90.00
_cell.angle_gamma   90.00
#
_symmetry.space_group_name_H-M   'P 1'
#
loop_
_entity.id
_entity.type
_entity.pdbx_description
1 polymer ?
#
loop_
_entity_poly.entity_id
_entity_poly.type
_entity_poly.pdbx_seq_one_letter_code
_entity_poly.pdbx_strand_id
1 'polypeptide(L)'
;MAGLHRTYGVAARNFTAFPQMPDARGLVEYGAKVEELGYDSLWVWDHVLLGVEPNFPIIESLTVLTGVAARTSRIKLGTGILVLPLRNPVLLAKQLASMDQLSNGRLLMGMASGWYKREFDAMGVPFERRGKIMDANLEILRKLWTEASVTGEWGPHKVSKAVMYPKPVQAHLPILIGGYVDRVLKRAATVGDGWLTYFYTPEAFTKSWIKIRAFAEEAGRDPESLKNATQLPIMVGTSRAAIQDVMMDWLN
;
A
#
# COMPACT_ATOMS: atom_id res chain seq x y z
N MET A 1 -28.63 7.64 10.68
CA MET A 1 -27.57 7.25 9.75
C MET A 1 -26.31 7.95 10.22
N ALA A 2 -25.35 7.22 10.79
CA ALA A 2 -24.03 7.79 11.10
C ALA A 2 -23.40 8.22 9.78
N GLY A 3 -23.03 9.49 9.65
CA GLY A 3 -22.47 10.04 8.42
C GLY A 3 -21.22 9.28 8.03
N LEU A 4 -21.14 8.82 6.78
CA LEU A 4 -19.93 8.23 6.20
C LEU A 4 -18.78 9.24 6.35
N HIS A 5 -17.87 8.97 7.26
CA HIS A 5 -16.66 9.79 7.42
C HIS A 5 -15.74 9.52 6.24
N ARG A 6 -15.82 10.39 5.22
CA ARG A 6 -14.94 10.33 4.04
C ARG A 6 -13.63 11.04 4.36
N THR A 7 -12.53 10.42 3.95
CA THR A 7 -11.20 11.02 3.99
C THR A 7 -10.65 11.16 2.58
N TYR A 8 -9.85 12.19 2.36
CA TYR A 8 -9.27 12.49 1.05
C TYR A 8 -7.75 12.43 1.13
N GLY A 9 -7.17 11.65 0.24
CA GLY A 9 -5.72 11.51 0.12
C GLY A 9 -5.21 11.89 -1.25
N VAL A 10 -3.92 12.13 -1.34
CA VAL A 10 -3.22 12.39 -2.59
C VAL A 10 -2.21 11.27 -2.85
N ALA A 11 -2.20 10.72 -4.05
CA ALA A 11 -1.13 9.84 -4.51
C ALA A 11 -0.02 10.70 -5.12
N ALA A 12 1.13 10.77 -4.44
CA ALA A 12 2.30 11.45 -4.96
C ALA A 12 2.98 10.58 -6.01
N ARG A 13 3.16 11.13 -7.19
CA ARG A 13 3.80 10.43 -8.31
C ARG A 13 5.32 10.33 -8.07
N ASN A 14 5.76 9.26 -7.42
CA ASN A 14 7.17 9.00 -7.13
C ASN A 14 7.94 8.35 -8.29
N PHE A 15 7.42 8.41 -9.50
CA PHE A 15 8.04 7.94 -10.74
C PHE A 15 7.80 8.93 -11.88
N THR A 16 8.61 8.81 -12.93
CA THR A 16 8.52 9.62 -14.16
C THR A 16 8.70 8.70 -15.37
N ALA A 17 8.41 9.21 -16.57
CA ALA A 17 8.82 8.54 -17.80
C ALA A 17 10.27 8.96 -18.15
N PHE A 18 11.14 7.97 -18.47
CA PHE A 18 12.49 8.27 -18.95
C PHE A 18 12.42 9.19 -20.19
N PRO A 19 13.32 10.18 -20.37
CA PRO A 19 14.57 10.41 -19.63
C PRO A 19 14.42 11.27 -18.35
N GLN A 20 13.22 11.66 -17.95
CA GLN A 20 13.04 12.43 -16.73
C GLN A 20 13.32 11.58 -15.49
N MET A 21 13.96 12.19 -14.50
CA MET A 21 14.19 11.54 -13.20
C MET A 21 13.26 12.13 -12.14
N PRO A 22 12.67 11.30 -11.27
CA PRO A 22 11.84 11.81 -10.19
C PRO A 22 12.70 12.57 -9.15
N ASP A 23 12.18 13.68 -8.65
CA ASP A 23 12.82 14.51 -7.64
C ASP A 23 12.47 14.01 -6.23
N ALA A 24 13.40 13.29 -5.59
CA ALA A 24 13.18 12.74 -4.26
C ALA A 24 12.98 13.82 -3.18
N ARG A 25 13.69 14.96 -3.26
CA ARG A 25 13.53 16.08 -2.30
C ARG A 25 12.21 16.80 -2.54
N GLY A 26 11.89 17.08 -3.80
CA GLY A 26 10.60 17.67 -4.18
C GLY A 26 9.40 16.83 -3.74
N LEU A 27 9.51 15.50 -3.75
CA LEU A 27 8.46 14.60 -3.22
C LEU A 27 8.26 14.77 -1.70
N VAL A 28 9.33 14.95 -0.93
CA VAL A 28 9.22 15.20 0.52
C VAL A 28 8.54 16.54 0.79
N GLU A 29 8.95 17.61 0.10
CA GLU A 29 8.31 18.92 0.23
C GLU A 29 6.88 18.94 -0.28
N TYR A 30 6.59 18.16 -1.33
CA TYR A 30 5.22 17.95 -1.80
C TYR A 30 4.35 17.31 -0.72
N GLY A 31 4.88 16.30 0.01
CA GLY A 31 4.17 15.68 1.13
C GLY A 31 3.83 16.69 2.24
N ALA A 32 4.77 17.59 2.58
CA ALA A 32 4.52 18.68 3.52
C ALA A 32 3.44 19.64 3.01
N LYS A 33 3.46 19.96 1.72
CA LYS A 33 2.44 20.82 1.09
C LYS A 33 1.05 20.18 1.08
N VAL A 34 0.97 18.87 0.85
CA VAL A 34 -0.30 18.12 0.93
C VAL A 34 -0.87 18.16 2.35
N GLU A 35 -0.03 18.05 3.38
CA GLU A 35 -0.46 18.23 4.77
C GLU A 35 -0.95 19.65 5.07
N GLU A 36 -0.23 20.67 4.58
CA GLU A 36 -0.61 22.07 4.75
C GLU A 36 -1.97 22.37 4.12
N LEU A 37 -2.26 21.77 2.95
CA LEU A 37 -3.54 21.91 2.24
C LEU A 37 -4.69 21.15 2.94
N GLY A 38 -4.43 20.41 4.00
CA GLY A 38 -5.46 19.78 4.82
C GLY A 38 -5.91 18.40 4.34
N TYR A 39 -5.18 17.75 3.45
CA TYR A 39 -5.47 16.36 3.07
C TYR A 39 -5.20 15.38 4.23
N ASP A 40 -5.97 14.28 4.26
CA ASP A 40 -5.93 13.28 5.32
C ASP A 40 -4.78 12.28 5.16
N SER A 41 -4.36 12.00 3.92
CA SER A 41 -3.32 10.99 3.63
C SER A 41 -2.52 11.28 2.36
N LEU A 42 -1.26 10.85 2.39
CA LEU A 42 -0.36 10.82 1.23
C LEU A 42 -0.03 9.36 0.90
N TRP A 43 -0.08 9.01 -0.38
CA TRP A 43 0.19 7.68 -0.88
C TRP A 43 1.30 7.71 -1.91
N VAL A 44 2.13 6.67 -1.95
CA VAL A 44 3.16 6.48 -2.97
C VAL A 44 3.06 5.10 -3.58
N TRP A 45 3.58 4.92 -4.79
CA TRP A 45 3.59 3.66 -5.50
C TRP A 45 4.87 2.89 -5.22
N ASP A 46 4.82 1.56 -5.37
CA ASP A 46 5.96 0.70 -5.08
C ASP A 46 6.28 -0.18 -6.27
N HIS A 47 7.49 -0.05 -6.75
CA HIS A 47 8.17 -0.95 -7.65
C HIS A 47 9.68 -0.90 -7.36
N VAL A 48 10.37 -2.01 -7.52
CA VAL A 48 11.84 -2.05 -7.51
C VAL A 48 12.36 -1.69 -8.91
N LEU A 49 11.71 -2.24 -9.93
CA LEU A 49 11.97 -2.00 -11.34
C LEU A 49 10.64 -1.79 -12.06
N LEU A 50 10.52 -0.78 -12.91
CA LEU A 50 9.28 -0.53 -13.63
C LEU A 50 9.55 -0.19 -15.10
N GLY A 51 8.95 -1.00 -15.99
CA GLY A 51 9.08 -0.82 -17.44
C GLY A 51 10.46 -1.17 -18.00
N VAL A 52 10.54 -1.22 -19.32
CA VAL A 52 11.78 -1.39 -20.11
C VAL A 52 11.80 -0.35 -21.22
N GLU A 53 10.76 -0.34 -22.05
CA GLU A 53 10.49 0.65 -23.08
C GLU A 53 8.99 0.94 -23.10
N PRO A 54 8.58 2.09 -22.55
CA PRO A 54 9.39 3.06 -21.83
C PRO A 54 9.85 2.55 -20.44
N ASN A 55 11.00 3.07 -19.99
CA ASN A 55 11.45 2.88 -18.60
C ASN A 55 10.79 3.95 -17.71
N PHE A 56 10.45 3.57 -16.49
CA PHE A 56 9.87 4.48 -15.48
C PHE A 56 10.78 4.51 -14.24
N PRO A 57 11.77 5.44 -14.21
CA PRO A 57 12.52 5.70 -12.97
C PRO A 57 11.58 5.98 -11.80
N ILE A 58 11.78 5.25 -10.71
CA ILE A 58 10.93 5.34 -9.52
C ILE A 58 11.79 5.49 -8.26
N ILE A 59 11.39 6.37 -7.35
CA ILE A 59 11.99 6.45 -6.00
C ILE A 59 11.31 5.42 -5.12
N GLU A 60 12.12 4.68 -4.36
CA GLU A 60 11.66 3.62 -3.46
C GLU A 60 10.65 4.16 -2.44
N SER A 61 9.55 3.46 -2.29
CA SER A 61 8.35 3.92 -1.59
C SER A 61 8.57 4.25 -0.11
N LEU A 62 9.24 3.34 0.63
CA LEU A 62 9.47 3.54 2.07
C LEU A 62 10.48 4.65 2.34
N THR A 63 11.43 4.84 1.43
CA THR A 63 12.40 5.95 1.50
C THR A 63 11.71 7.30 1.38
N VAL A 64 10.81 7.47 0.41
CA VAL A 64 10.00 8.70 0.27
C VAL A 64 9.14 8.92 1.51
N LEU A 65 8.39 7.90 1.93
CA LEU A 65 7.49 8.02 3.08
C LEU A 65 8.25 8.32 4.38
N THR A 66 9.47 7.81 4.56
CA THR A 66 10.32 8.14 5.70
C THR A 66 10.70 9.63 5.70
N GLY A 67 11.09 10.17 4.54
CA GLY A 67 11.36 11.60 4.39
C GLY A 67 10.14 12.46 4.70
N VAL A 68 8.98 12.10 4.18
CA VAL A 68 7.71 12.80 4.46
C VAL A 68 7.32 12.67 5.94
N ALA A 69 7.51 11.49 6.56
CA ALA A 69 7.24 11.28 7.98
C ALA A 69 8.00 12.26 8.88
N ALA A 70 9.28 12.48 8.56
CA ALA A 70 10.14 13.41 9.30
C ALA A 70 9.77 14.89 9.09
N ARG A 71 9.10 15.23 7.99
CA ARG A 71 8.76 16.60 7.58
C ARG A 71 7.33 17.01 7.92
N THR A 72 6.50 16.06 8.33
CA THR A 72 5.05 16.23 8.59
C THR A 72 4.68 15.72 9.98
N SER A 73 3.49 16.09 10.48
CA SER A 73 3.04 15.75 11.85
C SER A 73 1.64 15.13 11.94
N ARG A 74 0.78 15.28 10.93
CA ARG A 74 -0.63 14.86 10.96
C ARG A 74 -1.01 13.87 9.87
N ILE A 75 -0.54 14.11 8.64
CA ILE A 75 -0.97 13.36 7.46
C ILE A 75 -0.66 11.86 7.60
N LYS A 76 -1.61 11.01 7.27
CA LYS A 76 -1.37 9.56 7.18
C LYS A 76 -0.49 9.24 5.98
N LEU A 77 0.33 8.22 6.11
CA LEU A 77 1.36 7.84 5.14
C LEU A 77 1.11 6.43 4.65
N GLY A 78 0.87 6.27 3.37
CA GLY A 78 0.48 4.99 2.80
C GLY A 78 1.21 4.60 1.53
N THR A 79 1.23 3.31 1.24
CA THR A 79 1.62 2.76 -0.05
C THR A 79 0.40 2.34 -0.83
N GLY A 80 0.30 2.75 -2.06
CA GLY A 80 -0.80 2.33 -2.92
C GLY A 80 -0.31 1.64 -4.20
N ILE A 81 0.29 0.47 -4.06
CA ILE A 81 0.48 -0.52 -2.98
C ILE A 81 1.96 -0.91 -2.83
N LEU A 82 2.36 -1.48 -1.69
CA LEU A 82 3.66 -2.15 -1.51
C LEU A 82 3.58 -3.58 -2.09
N VAL A 83 4.56 -3.97 -2.90
CA VAL A 83 4.66 -5.34 -3.45
C VAL A 83 5.29 -6.25 -2.39
N LEU A 84 4.46 -6.78 -1.49
CA LEU A 84 4.91 -7.47 -0.28
C LEU A 84 5.80 -8.71 -0.54
N PRO A 85 5.55 -9.56 -1.56
CA PRO A 85 6.40 -10.73 -1.80
C PRO A 85 7.84 -10.41 -2.18
N LEU A 86 8.13 -9.21 -2.67
CA LEU A 86 9.50 -8.77 -3.02
C LEU A 86 10.31 -8.32 -1.80
N ARG A 87 9.72 -8.32 -0.61
CA ARG A 87 10.36 -7.84 0.61
C ARG A 87 10.63 -8.97 1.58
N ASN A 88 11.82 -8.96 2.21
CA ASN A 88 12.05 -9.85 3.36
C ASN A 88 11.15 -9.39 4.52
N PRO A 89 10.25 -10.26 5.03
CA PRO A 89 9.24 -9.83 6.00
C PRO A 89 9.84 -9.43 7.36
N VAL A 90 10.97 -10.00 7.76
CA VAL A 90 11.61 -9.64 9.03
C VAL A 90 12.21 -8.24 8.95
N LEU A 91 12.92 -7.93 7.85
CA LEU A 91 13.46 -6.60 7.63
C LEU A 91 12.33 -5.58 7.46
N LEU A 92 11.31 -5.91 6.68
CA LEU A 92 10.16 -5.04 6.46
C LEU A 92 9.40 -4.75 7.77
N ALA A 93 9.21 -5.75 8.63
CA ALA A 93 8.59 -5.56 9.95
C ALA A 93 9.34 -4.52 10.77
N LYS A 94 10.69 -4.60 10.76
CA LYS A 94 11.55 -3.62 11.45
C LYS A 94 11.44 -2.23 10.82
N GLN A 95 11.49 -2.12 9.50
CA GLN A 95 11.37 -0.84 8.79
C GLN A 95 10.05 -0.16 9.09
N LEU A 96 8.92 -0.87 8.95
CA LEU A 96 7.60 -0.31 9.20
C LEU A 96 7.38 0.05 10.67
N ALA A 97 7.86 -0.74 11.61
CA ALA A 97 7.82 -0.39 13.03
C ALA A 97 8.62 0.89 13.33
N SER A 98 9.82 1.03 12.74
CA SER A 98 10.65 2.23 12.89
C SER A 98 10.01 3.47 12.27
N MET A 99 9.41 3.31 11.08
CA MET A 99 8.67 4.40 10.42
C MET A 99 7.41 4.79 11.20
N ASP A 100 6.72 3.82 11.82
CA ASP A 100 5.54 4.10 12.63
C ASP A 100 5.93 4.86 13.91
N GLN A 101 7.07 4.53 14.54
CA GLN A 101 7.66 5.34 15.62
C GLN A 101 8.02 6.75 15.15
N LEU A 102 8.72 6.88 14.03
CA LEU A 102 9.12 8.18 13.47
C LEU A 102 7.92 9.06 13.14
N SER A 103 6.87 8.45 12.61
CA SER A 103 5.64 9.15 12.22
C SER A 103 4.65 9.34 13.37
N ASN A 104 4.92 8.79 14.55
CA ASN A 104 3.98 8.75 15.68
C ASN A 104 2.62 8.14 15.32
N GLY A 105 2.64 6.93 14.75
CA GLY A 105 1.42 6.15 14.48
C GLY A 105 0.60 6.63 13.27
N ARG A 106 1.25 7.12 12.21
CA ARG A 106 0.57 7.62 11.01
C ARG A 106 0.59 6.68 9.81
N LEU A 107 1.18 5.49 9.93
CA LEU A 107 1.22 4.56 8.79
C LEU A 107 -0.15 3.93 8.49
N LEU A 108 -0.43 3.76 7.19
CA LEU A 108 -1.59 3.06 6.65
C LEU A 108 -1.13 2.33 5.38
N MET A 109 -0.82 1.04 5.48
CA MET A 109 -0.14 0.32 4.40
C MET A 109 -1.14 -0.32 3.44
N GLY A 110 -1.04 0.01 2.16
CA GLY A 110 -1.64 -0.80 1.11
C GLY A 110 -0.62 -1.83 0.63
N MET A 111 -1.00 -3.11 0.58
CA MET A 111 -0.10 -4.21 0.20
C MET A 111 -0.76 -5.14 -0.82
N ALA A 112 0.01 -5.63 -1.78
CA ALA A 112 -0.48 -6.61 -2.77
C ALA A 112 0.58 -7.64 -3.14
N SER A 113 0.15 -8.66 -3.89
CA SER A 113 1.04 -9.73 -4.35
C SER A 113 1.89 -9.37 -5.57
N GLY A 114 1.65 -8.22 -6.20
CA GLY A 114 2.39 -7.80 -7.40
C GLY A 114 1.90 -8.47 -8.70
N TRP A 115 2.27 -7.86 -9.82
CA TRP A 115 1.87 -8.29 -11.17
C TRP A 115 3.02 -8.31 -12.18
N TYR A 116 4.10 -7.54 -11.95
CA TYR A 116 5.18 -7.35 -12.91
C TYR A 116 6.27 -8.42 -12.76
N LYS A 117 6.15 -9.50 -13.54
CA LYS A 117 7.00 -10.69 -13.43
C LYS A 117 8.51 -10.39 -13.47
N ARG A 118 8.96 -9.41 -14.27
CA ARG A 118 10.39 -9.07 -14.39
C ARG A 118 11.02 -8.61 -13.06
N GLU A 119 10.26 -7.94 -12.21
CA GLU A 119 10.73 -7.60 -10.85
C GLU A 119 10.99 -8.85 -10.02
N PHE A 120 10.06 -9.81 -10.10
CA PHE A 120 10.17 -11.07 -9.36
C PHE A 120 11.38 -11.87 -9.81
N ASP A 121 11.62 -11.95 -11.14
CA ASP A 121 12.77 -12.63 -11.70
C ASP A 121 14.08 -11.96 -11.23
N ALA A 122 14.16 -10.63 -11.28
CA ALA A 122 15.32 -9.87 -10.83
C ALA A 122 15.57 -9.99 -9.32
N MET A 123 14.51 -10.11 -8.52
CA MET A 123 14.58 -10.27 -7.06
C MET A 123 14.73 -11.73 -6.60
N GLY A 124 14.77 -12.69 -7.54
CA GLY A 124 14.87 -14.12 -7.23
C GLY A 124 13.62 -14.68 -6.52
N VAL A 125 12.47 -14.06 -6.68
CA VAL A 125 11.22 -14.46 -6.03
C VAL A 125 10.33 -15.20 -7.03
N PRO A 126 9.87 -16.44 -6.75
CA PRO A 126 9.05 -17.21 -7.68
C PRO A 126 7.67 -16.55 -7.86
N PHE A 127 7.45 -15.99 -9.05
CA PHE A 127 6.23 -15.24 -9.39
C PHE A 127 4.94 -16.04 -9.17
N GLU A 128 4.95 -17.33 -9.53
CA GLU A 128 3.79 -18.21 -9.42
C GLU A 128 3.37 -18.46 -7.95
N ARG A 129 4.30 -18.27 -7.02
CA ARG A 129 4.05 -18.45 -5.59
C ARG A 129 3.73 -17.16 -4.85
N ARG A 130 3.72 -16.01 -5.54
CA ARG A 130 3.59 -14.68 -4.92
C ARG A 130 2.42 -14.53 -3.95
N GLY A 131 1.28 -15.15 -4.25
CA GLY A 131 0.12 -15.13 -3.35
C GLY A 131 0.37 -15.86 -2.02
N LYS A 132 1.01 -17.04 -2.06
CA LYS A 132 1.38 -17.81 -0.86
C LYS A 132 2.48 -17.11 -0.08
N ILE A 133 3.44 -16.50 -0.76
CA ILE A 133 4.51 -15.70 -0.13
C ILE A 133 3.90 -14.49 0.57
N MET A 134 2.93 -13.82 -0.06
CA MET A 134 2.21 -12.71 0.57
C MET A 134 1.51 -13.14 1.87
N ASP A 135 0.82 -14.29 1.87
CA ASP A 135 0.13 -14.80 3.04
C ASP A 135 1.12 -15.07 4.19
N ALA A 136 2.24 -15.73 3.88
CA ALA A 136 3.33 -15.99 4.83
C ALA A 136 3.92 -14.69 5.38
N ASN A 137 4.20 -13.73 4.51
CA ASN A 137 4.80 -12.45 4.91
C ASN A 137 3.85 -11.63 5.79
N LEU A 138 2.54 -11.59 5.48
CA LEU A 138 1.54 -10.92 6.33
C LEU A 138 1.51 -11.50 7.75
N GLU A 139 1.54 -12.83 7.87
CA GLU A 139 1.55 -13.50 9.18
C GLU A 139 2.81 -13.16 9.97
N ILE A 140 3.99 -13.21 9.33
CA ILE A 140 5.26 -12.86 9.96
C ILE A 140 5.26 -11.41 10.45
N LEU A 141 4.78 -10.46 9.63
CA LEU A 141 4.67 -9.05 10.02
C LEU A 141 3.82 -8.90 11.27
N ARG A 142 2.61 -9.47 11.28
CA ARG A 142 1.68 -9.38 12.43
C ARG A 142 2.31 -9.95 13.71
N LYS A 143 2.91 -11.14 13.62
CA LYS A 143 3.56 -11.79 14.77
C LYS A 143 4.72 -10.95 15.31
N LEU A 144 5.62 -10.47 14.44
CA LEU A 144 6.75 -9.64 14.86
C LEU A 144 6.33 -8.33 15.51
N TRP A 145 5.19 -7.76 15.13
CA TRP A 145 4.68 -6.52 15.74
C TRP A 145 4.00 -6.76 17.10
N THR A 146 3.40 -7.92 17.33
CA THR A 146 2.55 -8.17 18.49
C THR A 146 3.16 -9.11 19.52
N GLU A 147 3.90 -10.15 19.10
CA GLU A 147 4.44 -11.16 19.98
C GLU A 147 5.80 -10.75 20.58
N ALA A 148 6.07 -11.16 21.81
CA ALA A 148 7.35 -10.90 22.47
C ALA A 148 8.51 -11.63 21.78
N SER A 149 8.27 -12.86 21.31
CA SER A 149 9.24 -13.70 20.59
C SER A 149 8.50 -14.55 19.56
N VAL A 150 9.04 -14.63 18.34
CA VAL A 150 8.46 -15.38 17.23
C VAL A 150 9.33 -16.54 16.85
N THR A 151 8.73 -17.73 16.74
CA THR A 151 9.36 -18.94 16.19
C THR A 151 8.37 -19.62 15.25
N GLY A 152 8.82 -20.00 14.07
CA GLY A 152 8.00 -20.71 13.08
C GLY A 152 8.66 -20.82 11.72
N GLU A 153 7.99 -21.54 10.83
CA GLU A 153 8.39 -21.71 9.43
C GLU A 153 7.22 -21.31 8.51
N TRP A 154 7.49 -20.38 7.59
CA TRP A 154 6.52 -19.80 6.66
C TRP A 154 7.08 -19.83 5.24
N GLY A 155 6.87 -20.93 4.54
CA GLY A 155 7.41 -21.13 3.20
C GLY A 155 8.95 -21.05 3.18
N PRO A 156 9.53 -20.00 2.56
CA PRO A 156 10.99 -19.87 2.52
C PRO A 156 11.60 -19.27 3.80
N HIS A 157 10.76 -18.81 4.73
CA HIS A 157 11.22 -18.10 5.93
C HIS A 157 11.20 -19.02 7.14
N LYS A 158 12.37 -19.17 7.79
CA LYS A 158 12.53 -19.84 9.07
C LYS A 158 12.97 -18.81 10.10
N VAL A 159 12.13 -18.61 11.12
CA VAL A 159 12.37 -17.65 12.20
C VAL A 159 12.48 -18.44 13.52
N SER A 160 13.52 -18.18 14.28
CA SER A 160 13.75 -18.88 15.55
C SER A 160 14.05 -17.87 16.65
N LYS A 161 13.22 -17.86 17.69
CA LYS A 161 13.34 -16.99 18.88
C LYS A 161 13.61 -15.52 18.54
N ALA A 162 12.98 -15.02 17.45
CA ALA A 162 13.17 -13.64 17.02
C ALA A 162 12.44 -12.68 17.97
N VAL A 163 13.21 -11.78 18.57
CA VAL A 163 12.72 -10.69 19.40
C VAL A 163 12.94 -9.39 18.63
N MET A 164 11.88 -8.66 18.32
CA MET A 164 11.95 -7.44 17.54
C MET A 164 11.39 -6.24 18.31
N TYR A 165 12.22 -5.23 18.54
CA TYR A 165 11.87 -3.92 19.07
C TYR A 165 12.55 -2.81 18.24
N PRO A 166 11.96 -1.57 18.14
CA PRO A 166 10.67 -1.22 18.72
C PRO A 166 9.51 -1.96 18.05
N LYS A 167 8.38 -2.05 18.73
CA LYS A 167 7.09 -2.37 18.11
C LYS A 167 6.53 -1.10 17.45
N PRO A 168 5.56 -1.20 16.53
CA PRO A 168 4.81 -0.03 16.08
C PRO A 168 4.20 0.74 17.26
N VAL A 169 4.00 2.05 17.10
CA VAL A 169 3.22 2.87 18.06
C VAL A 169 1.75 2.45 18.02
N GLN A 170 1.25 2.18 16.82
CA GLN A 170 -0.10 1.66 16.64
C GLN A 170 -0.18 0.23 17.18
N ALA A 171 -1.08 -0.02 18.14
CA ALA A 171 -1.35 -1.38 18.65
C ALA A 171 -1.74 -2.34 17.50
N HIS A 172 -2.36 -1.79 16.44
CA HIS A 172 -2.70 -2.49 15.22
C HIS A 172 -2.36 -1.59 14.02
N LEU A 173 -1.25 -1.86 13.32
CA LEU A 173 -0.85 -1.13 12.12
C LEU A 173 -1.75 -1.57 10.96
N PRO A 174 -2.56 -0.67 10.35
CA PRO A 174 -3.55 -1.05 9.34
C PRO A 174 -2.90 -1.49 8.02
N ILE A 175 -3.42 -2.59 7.44
CA ILE A 175 -3.01 -3.11 6.13
C ILE A 175 -4.25 -3.28 5.24
N LEU A 176 -4.33 -2.48 4.18
CA LEU A 176 -5.31 -2.64 3.12
C LEU A 176 -4.74 -3.56 2.03
N ILE A 177 -5.52 -4.52 1.57
CA ILE A 177 -5.09 -5.47 0.55
C ILE A 177 -5.51 -4.98 -0.83
N GLY A 178 -4.55 -4.90 -1.75
CA GLY A 178 -4.77 -4.47 -3.14
C GLY A 178 -5.02 -5.61 -4.11
N GLY A 179 -5.94 -5.41 -5.07
CA GLY A 179 -6.24 -6.32 -6.19
C GLY A 179 -7.73 -6.61 -6.35
N TYR A 180 -8.08 -7.46 -7.35
CA TYR A 180 -9.44 -7.53 -7.90
C TYR A 180 -10.06 -8.92 -7.93
N VAL A 181 -9.26 -9.99 -7.89
CA VAL A 181 -9.77 -11.37 -8.01
C VAL A 181 -10.31 -11.87 -6.67
N ASP A 182 -11.29 -12.77 -6.70
CA ASP A 182 -12.01 -13.23 -5.51
C ASP A 182 -11.09 -13.70 -4.37
N ARG A 183 -9.99 -14.41 -4.67
CA ARG A 183 -9.01 -14.81 -3.65
C ARG A 183 -8.33 -13.62 -2.95
N VAL A 184 -8.19 -12.47 -3.64
CA VAL A 184 -7.63 -11.24 -3.07
C VAL A 184 -8.70 -10.53 -2.24
N LEU A 185 -9.95 -10.47 -2.74
CA LEU A 185 -11.08 -9.94 -1.98
C LEU A 185 -11.29 -10.72 -0.68
N LYS A 186 -11.18 -12.06 -0.74
CA LYS A 186 -11.22 -12.92 0.45
C LYS A 186 -10.07 -12.61 1.41
N ARG A 187 -8.83 -12.40 0.92
CA ARG A 187 -7.70 -12.00 1.76
C ARG A 187 -7.94 -10.65 2.44
N ALA A 188 -8.48 -9.66 1.70
CA ALA A 188 -8.83 -8.36 2.27
C ALA A 188 -9.85 -8.51 3.43
N ALA A 189 -10.80 -9.39 3.27
CA ALA A 189 -11.84 -9.67 4.27
C ALA A 189 -11.33 -10.44 5.50
N THR A 190 -10.39 -11.39 5.32
CA THR A 190 -10.03 -12.35 6.38
C THR A 190 -8.73 -12.03 7.11
N VAL A 191 -7.74 -11.45 6.44
CA VAL A 191 -6.39 -11.16 7.00
C VAL A 191 -6.04 -9.67 6.96
N GLY A 192 -6.58 -8.94 5.98
CA GLY A 192 -6.42 -7.48 5.86
C GLY A 192 -7.33 -6.72 6.81
N ASP A 193 -7.12 -5.41 6.89
CA ASP A 193 -7.99 -4.47 7.59
C ASP A 193 -8.95 -3.78 6.62
N GLY A 194 -8.95 -4.26 5.37
CA GLY A 194 -9.79 -3.76 4.31
C GLY A 194 -9.17 -3.87 2.92
N TRP A 195 -9.70 -3.12 1.99
CA TRP A 195 -9.41 -3.23 0.57
C TRP A 195 -8.98 -1.89 -0.03
N LEU A 196 -7.95 -1.91 -0.88
CA LEU A 196 -7.50 -0.76 -1.66
C LEU A 196 -7.55 -1.12 -3.14
N THR A 197 -8.17 -0.25 -3.95
CA THR A 197 -8.31 -0.43 -5.39
C THR A 197 -8.03 0.86 -6.16
N TYR A 198 -7.96 0.77 -7.50
CA TYR A 198 -7.79 1.90 -8.40
C TYR A 198 -8.56 1.66 -9.70
N PHE A 199 -8.95 2.73 -10.39
CA PHE A 199 -9.65 2.70 -11.67
C PHE A 199 -10.95 1.88 -11.69
N TYR A 200 -11.69 1.91 -10.60
CA TYR A 200 -12.95 1.18 -10.48
C TYR A 200 -14.14 2.09 -10.76
N THR A 201 -15.12 1.59 -11.51
CA THR A 201 -16.42 2.23 -11.58
C THR A 201 -17.18 2.05 -10.26
N PRO A 202 -18.14 2.93 -9.92
CA PRO A 202 -18.96 2.76 -8.71
C PRO A 202 -19.65 1.41 -8.63
N GLU A 203 -20.13 0.88 -9.78
CA GLU A 203 -20.82 -0.40 -9.85
C GLU A 203 -19.85 -1.57 -9.57
N ALA A 204 -18.67 -1.57 -10.18
CA ALA A 204 -17.66 -2.60 -9.98
C ALA A 204 -17.14 -2.58 -8.53
N PHE A 205 -16.95 -1.37 -7.96
CA PHE A 205 -16.57 -1.20 -6.57
C PHE A 205 -17.63 -1.80 -5.64
N THR A 206 -18.90 -1.42 -5.83
CA THR A 206 -20.01 -1.91 -5.00
C THR A 206 -20.12 -3.42 -5.05
N LYS A 207 -20.02 -4.03 -6.25
CA LYS A 207 -20.07 -5.49 -6.43
C LYS A 207 -18.93 -6.20 -5.67
N SER A 208 -17.71 -5.67 -5.75
CA SER A 208 -16.56 -6.24 -5.05
C SER A 208 -16.64 -6.03 -3.54
N TRP A 209 -17.14 -4.88 -3.11
CA TRP A 209 -17.32 -4.58 -1.68
C TRP A 209 -18.36 -5.48 -1.01
N ILE A 210 -19.46 -5.78 -1.69
CA ILE A 210 -20.46 -6.76 -1.24
C ILE A 210 -19.81 -8.13 -1.03
N LYS A 211 -18.98 -8.60 -1.98
CA LYS A 211 -18.27 -9.89 -1.83
C LYS A 211 -17.31 -9.87 -0.63
N ILE A 212 -16.57 -8.76 -0.42
CA ILE A 212 -15.65 -8.63 0.71
C ILE A 212 -16.42 -8.75 2.02
N ARG A 213 -17.55 -8.07 2.15
CA ARG A 213 -18.40 -8.15 3.35
C ARG A 213 -18.90 -9.57 3.62
N ALA A 214 -19.38 -10.25 2.58
CA ALA A 214 -19.81 -11.66 2.68
C ALA A 214 -18.65 -12.57 3.14
N PHE A 215 -17.47 -12.44 2.57
CA PHE A 215 -16.28 -13.20 3.01
C PHE A 215 -15.87 -12.89 4.46
N ALA A 216 -16.08 -11.67 4.95
CA ALA A 216 -15.82 -11.33 6.33
C ALA A 216 -16.82 -12.03 7.26
N GLU A 217 -18.11 -12.00 6.94
CA GLU A 217 -19.18 -12.69 7.67
C GLU A 217 -18.92 -14.21 7.73
N GLU A 218 -18.58 -14.83 6.59
CA GLU A 218 -18.21 -16.26 6.53
C GLU A 218 -17.01 -16.59 7.44
N ALA A 219 -16.09 -15.64 7.62
CA ALA A 219 -14.91 -15.78 8.48
C ALA A 219 -15.17 -15.38 9.95
N GLY A 220 -16.38 -15.03 10.32
CA GLY A 220 -16.75 -14.58 11.67
C GLY A 220 -16.21 -13.20 12.03
N ARG A 221 -15.88 -12.36 11.05
CA ARG A 221 -15.43 -10.98 11.26
C ARG A 221 -16.59 -10.00 11.03
N ASP A 222 -16.62 -8.94 11.82
CA ASP A 222 -17.55 -7.83 11.60
C ASP A 222 -17.21 -7.10 10.29
N PRO A 223 -18.09 -7.10 9.27
CA PRO A 223 -17.88 -6.40 8.01
C PRO A 223 -17.77 -4.88 8.16
N GLU A 224 -18.36 -4.30 9.22
CA GLU A 224 -18.27 -2.85 9.47
C GLU A 224 -16.89 -2.42 10.00
N SER A 225 -16.10 -3.36 10.50
CA SER A 225 -14.71 -3.11 10.92
C SER A 225 -13.77 -2.87 9.73
N LEU A 226 -14.16 -3.32 8.53
CA LEU A 226 -13.34 -3.24 7.33
C LEU A 226 -13.32 -1.82 6.74
N LYS A 227 -12.13 -1.41 6.30
CA LYS A 227 -11.93 -0.12 5.62
C LYS A 227 -11.85 -0.33 4.11
N ASN A 228 -12.11 0.73 3.36
CA ASN A 228 -11.87 0.74 1.92
C ASN A 228 -11.19 2.03 1.50
N ALA A 229 -10.41 1.95 0.44
CA ALA A 229 -9.84 3.09 -0.25
C ALA A 229 -9.84 2.83 -1.77
N THR A 230 -10.03 3.89 -2.56
CA THR A 230 -9.88 3.81 -4.01
C THR A 230 -9.05 4.98 -4.51
N GLN A 231 -8.18 4.71 -5.47
CA GLN A 231 -7.41 5.73 -6.17
C GLN A 231 -8.09 6.01 -7.52
N LEU A 232 -8.33 7.28 -7.78
CA LEU A 232 -8.91 7.76 -9.04
C LEU A 232 -7.98 8.79 -9.65
N PRO A 233 -7.72 8.73 -10.97
CA PRO A 233 -7.02 9.79 -11.67
C PRO A 233 -7.91 11.04 -11.67
N ILE A 234 -7.33 12.17 -11.32
CA ILE A 234 -8.01 13.47 -11.37
C ILE A 234 -7.15 14.41 -12.20
N MET A 235 -7.78 15.04 -13.17
CA MET A 235 -7.17 16.09 -13.95
C MET A 235 -7.99 17.36 -13.82
N VAL A 236 -7.32 18.48 -13.56
CA VAL A 236 -7.94 19.80 -13.40
C VAL A 236 -7.57 20.67 -14.60
N GLY A 237 -8.56 21.26 -15.22
CA GLY A 237 -8.40 22.17 -16.36
C GLY A 237 -9.57 23.15 -16.48
N THR A 238 -9.49 24.06 -17.43
CA THR A 238 -10.51 25.09 -17.64
C THR A 238 -11.80 24.55 -18.25
N SER A 239 -11.75 23.41 -18.93
CA SER A 239 -12.91 22.70 -19.48
C SER A 239 -12.62 21.21 -19.63
N ARG A 240 -13.68 20.40 -19.77
CA ARG A 240 -13.55 18.96 -20.06
C ARG A 240 -12.80 18.71 -21.37
N ALA A 241 -13.08 19.48 -22.41
CA ALA A 241 -12.41 19.33 -23.72
C ALA A 241 -10.91 19.60 -23.63
N ALA A 242 -10.49 20.58 -22.82
CA ALA A 242 -9.07 20.93 -22.66
C ALA A 242 -8.22 19.84 -21.97
N ILE A 243 -8.84 18.92 -21.26
CA ILE A 243 -8.13 17.87 -20.48
C ILE A 243 -8.40 16.46 -21.01
N GLN A 244 -9.38 16.26 -21.89
CA GLN A 244 -9.82 14.93 -22.31
C GLN A 244 -8.71 14.16 -23.03
N ASP A 245 -8.04 14.77 -24.00
CA ASP A 245 -6.98 14.12 -24.77
C ASP A 245 -5.79 13.76 -23.87
N VAL A 246 -5.38 14.70 -23.01
CA VAL A 246 -4.28 14.47 -22.05
C VAL A 246 -4.62 13.35 -21.06
N MET A 247 -5.88 13.26 -20.61
CA MET A 247 -6.32 12.16 -19.74
C MET A 247 -6.32 10.83 -20.49
N MET A 248 -6.78 10.81 -21.74
CA MET A 248 -6.80 9.59 -22.55
C MET A 248 -5.39 9.11 -22.87
N ASP A 249 -4.45 10.00 -23.21
CA ASP A 249 -3.04 9.63 -23.42
C ASP A 249 -2.39 9.06 -22.15
N TRP A 250 -2.82 9.53 -20.99
CA TRP A 250 -2.30 9.03 -19.72
C TRP A 250 -2.90 7.66 -19.34
N LEU A 251 -4.12 7.35 -19.79
CA LEU A 251 -4.81 6.08 -19.49
C LEU A 251 -4.43 4.93 -20.45
N ASN A 252 -3.90 5.23 -21.65
CA ASN A 252 -3.45 4.26 -22.65
C ASN A 252 -1.96 3.91 -22.48
#